data_40111ffe0ff1b528498441f88a480c95
#
_entry.id   40111ffe0ff1b528498441f88a480c95
#
_cell.length_a   1.000
_cell.length_b   1.000
_cell.length_c   1.000
_cell.angle_alpha   90.00
_cell.angle_beta   90.00
_cell.angle_gamma   90.00
#
_symmetry.space_group_name_H-M   'P 1'
#
loop_
_entity.id
_entity.type
_entity.pdbx_description
1 polymer ?
#
loop_
_entity_poly.entity_id
_entity_poly.type
_entity_poly.pdbx_seq_one_letter_code
_entity_poly.pdbx_strand_id
1 'polypeptide(L)'
;MPSPGQHNTTVTAYLAIFVSSQNGASAFTGTDSATITLFVYDGNTLQHTYTLALNNPNENMQTAVSLGLATAAGGRTISNGSDFSLSFGTVNGLGISPGAGLTAASVSGGRLYSTPYLLQPAFAGFSSTTGTLTGYVSTDFAHPSQLELRDSSSGASYATISKSSGSQTTFSSSAGSASAITRYLGLFVADTNGAAVFTGADNATMTFTLVVP
;
A
#
# COMPACT_ATOMS: atom_id res chain seq x y z
N MET A 1 -1.06 58.42 -51.60
CA MET A 1 -1.76 57.33 -50.89
C MET A 1 -1.04 57.12 -49.58
N PRO A 2 -1.68 57.20 -48.41
CA PRO A 2 -1.00 56.90 -47.16
C PRO A 2 -0.66 55.43 -47.15
N SER A 3 0.56 55.13 -46.72
CA SER A 3 0.99 53.76 -46.50
C SER A 3 0.05 53.07 -45.50
N PRO A 4 -0.39 51.85 -45.73
CA PRO A 4 -1.20 51.13 -44.76
C PRO A 4 -0.38 50.98 -43.47
N GLY A 5 -0.91 51.53 -42.40
CA GLY A 5 -0.26 51.43 -41.08
C GLY A 5 -0.10 49.98 -40.69
N GLN A 6 1.10 49.57 -40.41
CA GLN A 6 1.33 48.27 -39.80
C GLN A 6 0.73 48.30 -38.37
N HIS A 7 -0.35 47.56 -38.21
CA HIS A 7 -0.89 47.32 -36.89
C HIS A 7 -0.14 46.13 -36.22
N ASN A 8 0.85 46.45 -35.43
CA ASN A 8 1.48 45.43 -34.59
C ASN A 8 0.56 45.09 -33.40
N THR A 9 -0.13 43.99 -33.49
CA THR A 9 -0.94 43.43 -32.39
C THR A 9 -0.25 42.23 -31.83
N THR A 10 0.06 42.29 -30.56
CA THR A 10 0.60 41.11 -29.83
C THR A 10 -0.57 40.35 -29.22
N VAL A 11 -0.68 39.07 -29.53
CA VAL A 11 -1.64 38.16 -28.92
C VAL A 11 -0.87 37.25 -27.97
N THR A 12 -1.25 37.27 -26.71
CA THR A 12 -0.70 36.34 -25.69
C THR A 12 -1.65 35.15 -25.57
N ALA A 13 -1.12 33.95 -25.77
CA ALA A 13 -1.84 32.71 -25.56
C ALA A 13 -1.11 31.85 -24.51
N TYR A 14 -1.87 31.14 -23.72
CA TYR A 14 -1.37 30.19 -22.72
C TYR A 14 -1.64 28.77 -23.18
N LEU A 15 -0.62 27.94 -23.18
CA LEU A 15 -0.72 26.52 -23.47
C LEU A 15 -0.68 25.74 -22.18
N ALA A 16 -1.54 24.75 -22.04
CA ALA A 16 -1.53 23.83 -20.92
C ALA A 16 -1.57 22.38 -21.44
N ILE A 17 -0.82 21.52 -20.80
CA ILE A 17 -0.90 20.07 -21.03
C ILE A 17 -1.80 19.49 -19.96
N PHE A 18 -2.82 18.77 -20.38
CA PHE A 18 -3.65 18.00 -19.47
C PHE A 18 -3.12 16.57 -19.42
N VAL A 19 -2.80 16.10 -18.23
CA VAL A 19 -2.41 14.71 -17.97
C VAL A 19 -3.55 14.04 -17.23
N SER A 20 -4.17 13.03 -17.84
CA SER A 20 -5.24 12.26 -17.19
C SER A 20 -4.68 11.35 -16.10
N SER A 21 -5.38 11.24 -14.98
CA SER A 21 -5.07 10.23 -13.97
C SER A 21 -5.39 8.84 -14.53
N GLN A 22 -4.39 7.97 -14.57
CA GLN A 22 -4.55 6.58 -14.99
C GLN A 22 -4.68 5.71 -13.73
N ASN A 23 -5.81 5.06 -13.56
CA ASN A 23 -5.98 4.05 -12.51
C ASN A 23 -5.28 2.75 -12.91
N GLY A 24 -4.05 2.62 -12.52
CA GLY A 24 -3.38 1.37 -12.17
C GLY A 24 -2.72 0.53 -13.24
N ALA A 25 -2.96 0.61 -14.54
CA ALA A 25 -2.51 -0.50 -15.40
C ALA A 25 -1.62 -0.15 -16.59
N SER A 26 -1.46 1.08 -16.98
CA SER A 26 -0.66 1.43 -18.17
C SER A 26 -0.06 2.80 -18.00
N ALA A 27 0.97 2.89 -17.17
CA ALA A 27 1.76 4.10 -17.11
C ALA A 27 2.56 4.27 -18.40
N PHE A 28 2.39 5.41 -19.04
CA PHE A 28 3.25 5.81 -20.12
C PHE A 28 4.56 6.37 -19.54
N THR A 29 5.67 5.83 -19.99
CA THR A 29 7.00 6.37 -19.68
C THR A 29 7.71 6.68 -20.99
N GLY A 30 8.18 7.89 -21.16
CA GLY A 30 8.89 8.28 -22.37
C GLY A 30 8.75 9.75 -22.71
N THR A 31 9.03 10.05 -23.97
CA THR A 31 8.84 11.36 -24.56
C THR A 31 7.65 11.33 -25.49
N ASP A 32 6.83 12.35 -25.46
CA ASP A 32 5.76 12.56 -26.44
C ASP A 32 5.88 13.94 -27.04
N SER A 33 5.37 14.11 -28.26
CA SER A 33 5.45 15.38 -28.97
C SER A 33 4.14 15.69 -29.68
N ALA A 34 3.79 16.97 -29.66
CA ALA A 34 2.66 17.49 -30.39
C ALA A 34 3.09 18.71 -31.20
N THR A 35 2.43 18.93 -32.34
CA THR A 35 2.69 20.10 -33.20
C THR A 35 1.44 20.95 -33.31
N ILE A 36 1.58 22.24 -33.04
CA ILE A 36 0.53 23.23 -33.28
C ILE A 36 0.90 24.03 -34.55
N THR A 37 0.00 24.07 -35.51
CA THR A 37 0.17 24.91 -36.69
C THR A 37 -0.77 26.10 -36.62
N LEU A 38 -0.21 27.31 -36.71
CA LEU A 38 -0.92 28.58 -36.71
C LEU A 38 -0.90 29.16 -38.10
N PHE A 39 -2.08 29.51 -38.61
CA PHE A 39 -2.24 30.12 -39.90
C PHE A 39 -2.60 31.60 -39.74
N VAL A 40 -1.92 32.50 -40.46
CA VAL A 40 -2.19 33.92 -40.47
C VAL A 40 -2.80 34.27 -41.84
N TYR A 41 -4.01 34.86 -41.83
CA TYR A 41 -4.73 35.26 -43.00
C TYR A 41 -4.90 36.78 -43.10
N ASP A 42 -4.89 37.30 -44.31
CA ASP A 42 -5.39 38.62 -44.64
C ASP A 42 -6.64 38.42 -45.52
N GLY A 43 -7.80 38.70 -44.93
CA GLY A 43 -9.07 38.29 -45.53
C GLY A 43 -9.11 36.76 -45.68
N ASN A 44 -9.26 36.27 -46.93
CA ASN A 44 -9.25 34.83 -47.23
C ASN A 44 -7.91 34.33 -47.79
N THR A 45 -6.88 35.17 -47.78
CA THR A 45 -5.56 34.85 -48.33
C THR A 45 -4.60 34.46 -47.21
N LEU A 46 -4.10 33.24 -47.23
CA LEU A 46 -3.08 32.77 -46.27
C LEU A 46 -1.78 33.56 -46.50
N GLN A 47 -1.31 34.25 -45.49
CA GLN A 47 -0.10 35.06 -45.55
C GLN A 47 1.09 34.29 -44.99
N HIS A 48 0.88 33.58 -43.90
CA HIS A 48 1.97 32.87 -43.21
C HIS A 48 1.48 31.67 -42.40
N THR A 49 2.35 30.71 -42.25
CA THR A 49 2.13 29.53 -41.40
C THR A 49 3.26 29.43 -40.37
N TYR A 50 2.91 29.36 -39.13
CA TYR A 50 3.86 29.12 -38.04
C TYR A 50 3.63 27.72 -37.47
N THR A 51 4.71 27.03 -37.18
CA THR A 51 4.68 25.71 -36.57
C THR A 51 5.37 25.78 -35.20
N LEU A 52 4.68 25.39 -34.15
CA LEU A 52 5.21 25.26 -32.82
C LEU A 52 5.28 23.77 -32.46
N ALA A 53 6.48 23.23 -32.34
CA ALA A 53 6.70 21.88 -31.86
C ALA A 53 6.74 21.91 -30.34
N LEU A 54 5.89 21.10 -29.72
CA LEU A 54 5.84 20.88 -28.28
C LEU A 54 6.48 19.54 -28.00
N ASN A 55 7.57 19.53 -27.26
CA ASN A 55 8.22 18.32 -26.81
C ASN A 55 8.09 18.25 -25.30
N ASN A 56 7.60 17.12 -24.79
CA ASN A 56 7.57 16.84 -23.38
C ASN A 56 8.62 15.77 -23.08
N PRO A 57 9.83 16.16 -22.64
CA PRO A 57 10.87 15.21 -22.32
C PRO A 57 10.62 14.61 -20.93
N ASN A 58 10.57 13.29 -20.83
CA ASN A 58 10.54 12.53 -19.59
C ASN A 58 9.27 12.66 -18.73
N GLU A 59 8.13 12.35 -19.30
CA GLU A 59 6.97 12.04 -18.45
C GLU A 59 7.18 10.69 -17.78
N ASN A 60 7.21 10.70 -16.47
CA ASN A 60 7.13 9.49 -15.66
C ASN A 60 5.74 9.42 -15.03
N MET A 61 4.81 8.83 -15.76
CA MET A 61 3.45 8.56 -15.31
C MET A 61 3.33 7.18 -14.66
N GLN A 62 4.45 6.62 -14.20
CA GLN A 62 4.49 5.28 -13.63
C GLN A 62 3.83 5.26 -12.27
N THR A 63 2.79 4.46 -12.14
CA THR A 63 2.24 4.11 -10.82
C THR A 63 3.16 3.09 -10.16
N ALA A 64 3.44 3.29 -8.90
CA ALA A 64 4.20 2.37 -8.09
C ALA A 64 3.43 2.09 -6.80
N VAL A 65 3.36 0.81 -6.42
CA VAL A 65 2.75 0.37 -5.16
C VAL A 65 3.69 -0.61 -4.49
N SER A 66 3.96 -0.41 -3.23
CA SER A 66 4.67 -1.36 -2.39
C SER A 66 4.13 -1.35 -0.97
N LEU A 67 4.32 -2.46 -0.27
CA LEU A 67 4.03 -2.57 1.15
C LEU A 67 5.27 -3.12 1.85
N GLY A 68 5.80 -2.33 2.78
CA GLY A 68 6.85 -2.77 3.71
C GLY A 68 6.26 -3.20 5.05
N LEU A 69 6.96 -4.09 5.73
CA LEU A 69 6.73 -4.41 7.13
C LEU A 69 7.98 -4.06 7.94
N ALA A 70 7.80 -3.50 9.13
CA ALA A 70 8.92 -3.15 9.99
C ALA A 70 8.62 -3.45 11.46
N THR A 71 9.71 -3.60 12.22
CA THR A 71 9.66 -3.76 13.67
C THR A 71 9.14 -2.47 14.31
N ALA A 72 8.08 -2.57 15.09
CA ALA A 72 7.63 -1.45 15.93
C ALA A 72 8.44 -1.38 17.25
N ALA A 73 8.44 -0.21 17.85
CA ALA A 73 9.05 -0.02 19.17
C ALA A 73 8.43 -0.99 20.20
N GLY A 74 9.28 -1.72 20.91
CA GLY A 74 8.85 -2.73 21.88
C GLY A 74 8.28 -4.01 21.28
N GLY A 75 8.30 -4.17 19.96
CA GLY A 75 7.82 -5.36 19.26
C GLY A 75 8.91 -6.40 18.97
N ARG A 76 8.46 -7.52 18.45
CA ARG A 76 9.33 -8.58 17.92
C ARG A 76 9.99 -8.11 16.63
N THR A 77 11.23 -8.52 16.43
CA THR A 77 11.97 -8.23 15.22
C THR A 77 11.28 -8.85 14.01
N ILE A 78 11.03 -8.03 13.00
CA ILE A 78 10.65 -8.48 11.66
C ILE A 78 11.93 -8.62 10.85
N SER A 79 12.16 -9.82 10.33
CA SER A 79 13.27 -10.10 9.43
C SER A 79 12.82 -9.86 7.98
N ASN A 80 13.64 -9.13 7.23
CA ASN A 80 13.40 -8.79 5.84
C ASN A 80 14.30 -9.70 4.96
N GLY A 81 13.67 -10.53 4.14
CA GLY A 81 14.32 -11.35 3.13
C GLY A 81 13.59 -11.16 1.80
N SER A 82 13.42 -12.24 1.04
CA SER A 82 12.47 -12.28 -0.07
C SER A 82 11.03 -12.06 0.43
N ASP A 83 10.75 -12.54 1.65
CA ASP A 83 9.50 -12.36 2.38
C ASP A 83 9.78 -11.85 3.79
N PHE A 84 8.79 -11.16 4.38
CA PHE A 84 8.86 -10.74 5.76
C PHE A 84 8.54 -11.89 6.70
N SER A 85 9.28 -12.01 7.79
CA SER A 85 9.02 -13.02 8.81
C SER A 85 9.05 -12.44 10.23
N LEU A 86 8.16 -12.96 11.09
CA LEU A 86 8.07 -12.62 12.50
C LEU A 86 7.96 -13.93 13.30
N SER A 87 8.83 -14.12 14.29
CA SER A 87 8.78 -15.27 15.17
C SER A 87 8.21 -14.92 16.53
N PHE A 88 7.20 -15.63 16.98
CA PHE A 88 6.71 -15.56 18.35
C PHE A 88 7.66 -16.28 19.33
N GLY A 89 8.59 -17.09 18.83
CA GLY A 89 9.46 -17.91 19.66
C GLY A 89 8.69 -19.03 20.35
N THR A 90 9.17 -19.45 21.53
CA THR A 90 8.48 -20.48 22.32
C THR A 90 7.30 -19.86 23.09
N VAL A 91 6.12 -20.39 22.85
CA VAL A 91 4.86 -19.98 23.50
C VAL A 91 4.13 -21.23 24.05
N ASN A 92 3.26 -21.06 25.02
CA ASN A 92 2.43 -22.14 25.56
C ASN A 92 1.08 -21.62 26.07
N GLY A 93 0.13 -22.52 26.31
CA GLY A 93 -1.19 -22.18 26.81
C GLY A 93 -1.23 -21.61 28.22
N LEU A 94 -0.12 -21.67 28.98
CA LEU A 94 -0.02 -21.15 30.35
C LEU A 94 0.46 -19.69 30.40
N GLY A 95 1.00 -19.15 29.29
CA GLY A 95 1.50 -17.78 29.23
C GLY A 95 2.80 -17.55 30.01
N ILE A 96 3.59 -18.61 30.25
CA ILE A 96 4.82 -18.54 31.04
C ILE A 96 5.93 -17.94 30.17
N SER A 97 6.59 -16.92 30.69
CA SER A 97 7.79 -16.29 30.12
C SER A 97 7.66 -15.93 28.64
N PRO A 98 6.76 -15.01 28.27
CA PRO A 98 6.78 -14.51 26.91
C PRO A 98 8.16 -13.92 26.60
N GLY A 99 8.72 -14.26 25.44
CA GLY A 99 10.01 -13.70 25.02
C GLY A 99 9.96 -12.17 24.88
N ALA A 100 11.13 -11.53 24.82
CA ALA A 100 11.21 -10.09 24.64
C ALA A 100 10.38 -9.62 23.41
N GLY A 101 9.67 -8.51 23.56
CA GLY A 101 8.79 -7.97 22.51
C GLY A 101 7.44 -8.67 22.39
N LEU A 102 7.09 -9.57 23.33
CA LEU A 102 5.76 -10.17 23.44
C LEU A 102 5.10 -9.77 24.76
N THR A 103 3.80 -9.58 24.71
CA THR A 103 2.94 -9.56 25.88
C THR A 103 2.06 -10.80 25.87
N ALA A 104 1.73 -11.35 27.06
CA ALA A 104 0.83 -12.49 27.17
C ALA A 104 -0.37 -12.11 28.05
N ALA A 105 -1.57 -12.41 27.59
CA ALA A 105 -2.82 -12.17 28.30
C ALA A 105 -3.68 -13.42 28.34
N SER A 106 -4.40 -13.64 29.47
CA SER A 106 -5.44 -14.65 29.53
C SER A 106 -6.64 -14.20 28.73
N VAL A 107 -7.15 -15.09 27.90
CA VAL A 107 -8.39 -14.90 27.14
C VAL A 107 -9.23 -16.15 27.28
N SER A 108 -10.50 -16.06 26.91
CA SER A 108 -11.37 -17.23 26.94
C SER A 108 -10.80 -18.37 26.09
N GLY A 109 -10.61 -19.53 26.69
CA GLY A 109 -10.11 -20.73 26.04
C GLY A 109 -8.61 -20.81 25.80
N GLY A 110 -7.78 -19.88 26.35
CA GLY A 110 -6.35 -19.96 26.17
C GLY A 110 -5.56 -18.70 26.53
N ARG A 111 -4.50 -18.50 25.81
CA ARG A 111 -3.59 -17.35 25.95
C ARG A 111 -3.44 -16.62 24.63
N LEU A 112 -3.36 -15.32 24.72
CA LEU A 112 -3.04 -14.45 23.59
C LEU A 112 -1.65 -13.84 23.79
N TYR A 113 -0.73 -14.18 22.92
CA TYR A 113 0.57 -13.53 22.83
C TYR A 113 0.49 -12.44 21.77
N SER A 114 0.97 -11.24 22.06
CA SER A 114 0.87 -10.14 21.10
C SER A 114 2.13 -9.31 21.01
N THR A 115 2.32 -8.73 19.84
CA THR A 115 3.45 -7.87 19.52
C THR A 115 3.01 -6.76 18.56
N PRO A 116 3.47 -5.51 18.75
CA PRO A 116 3.26 -4.46 17.76
C PRO A 116 4.15 -4.66 16.54
N TYR A 117 3.66 -4.23 15.38
CA TYR A 117 4.41 -4.17 14.12
C TYR A 117 3.95 -2.97 13.29
N LEU A 118 4.72 -2.63 12.27
CA LEU A 118 4.43 -1.52 11.36
C LEU A 118 4.14 -2.03 9.96
N LEU A 119 3.04 -1.56 9.39
CA LEU A 119 2.74 -1.65 7.97
C LEU A 119 3.15 -0.32 7.32
N GLN A 120 3.92 -0.39 6.25
CA GLN A 120 4.51 0.77 5.57
C GLN A 120 4.06 0.79 4.11
N PRO A 121 2.84 1.27 3.82
CA PRO A 121 2.38 1.44 2.46
C PRO A 121 3.17 2.55 1.78
N ALA A 122 3.57 2.33 0.54
CA ALA A 122 4.18 3.36 -0.30
C ALA A 122 3.61 3.26 -1.71
N PHE A 123 3.13 4.38 -2.22
CA PHE A 123 2.58 4.46 -3.57
C PHE A 123 2.75 5.87 -4.13
N ALA A 124 2.86 5.94 -5.46
CA ALA A 124 3.02 7.17 -6.23
C ALA A 124 2.34 7.03 -7.58
N GLY A 125 2.01 8.13 -8.22
CA GLY A 125 1.39 8.16 -9.55
C GLY A 125 -0.11 7.92 -9.55
N PHE A 126 -0.78 7.88 -8.39
CA PHE A 126 -2.22 7.73 -8.28
C PHE A 126 -2.90 9.08 -8.03
N SER A 127 -4.17 9.21 -8.40
CA SER A 127 -4.99 10.38 -8.06
C SER A 127 -5.38 10.41 -6.59
N SER A 128 -5.51 9.25 -5.97
CA SER A 128 -5.83 9.12 -4.56
C SER A 128 -4.58 9.27 -3.68
N THR A 129 -4.73 9.96 -2.56
CA THR A 129 -3.72 10.08 -1.50
C THR A 129 -3.82 8.97 -0.46
N THR A 130 -4.83 8.12 -0.55
CA THR A 130 -5.06 7.00 0.36
C THR A 130 -5.44 5.73 -0.39
N GLY A 131 -5.07 4.58 0.18
CA GLY A 131 -5.44 3.26 -0.29
C GLY A 131 -6.15 2.44 0.78
N THR A 132 -6.73 1.33 0.39
CA THR A 132 -7.29 0.32 1.29
C THR A 132 -6.31 -0.83 1.43
N LEU A 133 -5.93 -1.14 2.66
CA LEU A 133 -5.05 -2.24 3.01
C LEU A 133 -5.86 -3.36 3.66
N THR A 134 -5.87 -4.51 3.03
CA THR A 134 -6.53 -5.73 3.50
C THR A 134 -5.54 -6.88 3.58
N GLY A 135 -5.94 -8.00 4.18
CA GLY A 135 -5.14 -9.22 4.18
C GLY A 135 -5.88 -10.39 4.77
N TYR A 136 -5.30 -11.56 4.61
CA TYR A 136 -5.85 -12.82 5.11
C TYR A 136 -4.73 -13.83 5.39
N VAL A 137 -5.02 -14.86 6.18
CA VAL A 137 -4.13 -16.00 6.38
C VAL A 137 -4.23 -16.92 5.17
N SER A 138 -3.22 -16.88 4.30
CA SER A 138 -3.19 -17.63 3.04
C SER A 138 -2.75 -19.08 3.22
N THR A 139 -1.94 -19.34 4.27
CA THR A 139 -1.60 -20.71 4.72
C THR A 139 -1.73 -20.73 6.23
N ASP A 140 -2.61 -21.57 6.73
CA ASP A 140 -2.87 -21.70 8.15
C ASP A 140 -1.81 -22.57 8.84
N PHE A 141 -1.77 -22.49 10.18
CA PHE A 141 -0.98 -23.41 10.99
C PHE A 141 -1.34 -24.88 10.72
N ALA A 142 -0.37 -25.75 10.88
CA ALA A 142 -0.63 -27.20 10.84
C ALA A 142 -1.56 -27.66 11.99
N HIS A 143 -1.62 -26.87 13.06
CA HIS A 143 -2.46 -27.13 14.24
C HIS A 143 -3.50 -25.99 14.46
N PRO A 144 -4.45 -25.80 13.51
CA PRO A 144 -5.34 -24.63 13.54
C PRO A 144 -6.38 -24.69 14.66
N SER A 145 -6.59 -25.82 15.31
CA SER A 145 -7.41 -25.94 16.50
C SER A 145 -6.73 -25.45 17.77
N GLN A 146 -5.40 -25.27 17.73
CA GLN A 146 -4.60 -24.86 18.86
C GLN A 146 -3.99 -23.46 18.67
N LEU A 147 -3.77 -23.04 17.43
CA LEU A 147 -3.13 -21.78 17.07
C LEU A 147 -4.00 -20.96 16.13
N GLU A 148 -4.12 -19.66 16.42
CA GLU A 148 -4.89 -18.74 15.59
C GLU A 148 -4.24 -17.35 15.55
N LEU A 149 -4.11 -16.78 14.36
CA LEU A 149 -3.67 -15.40 14.22
C LEU A 149 -4.83 -14.43 14.41
N ARG A 150 -4.57 -13.42 15.21
CA ARG A 150 -5.50 -12.31 15.50
C ARG A 150 -4.83 -10.97 15.26
N ASP A 151 -5.63 -9.95 15.01
CA ASP A 151 -5.15 -8.61 14.75
C ASP A 151 -5.91 -7.59 15.60
N SER A 152 -5.21 -6.50 15.94
CA SER A 152 -5.78 -5.36 16.64
C SER A 152 -5.17 -4.05 16.14
N SER A 153 -6.01 -3.02 16.05
CA SER A 153 -5.53 -1.65 15.78
C SER A 153 -5.02 -0.91 17.01
N SER A 154 -5.38 -1.36 18.21
CA SER A 154 -5.08 -0.66 19.46
C SER A 154 -4.25 -1.48 20.45
N GLY A 155 -4.10 -2.78 20.21
CA GLY A 155 -3.50 -3.71 21.17
C GLY A 155 -4.43 -4.11 22.32
N ALA A 156 -5.68 -3.65 22.34
CA ALA A 156 -6.64 -3.94 23.40
C ALA A 156 -7.65 -5.03 23.04
N SER A 157 -8.24 -4.96 21.86
CA SER A 157 -9.22 -5.93 21.35
C SER A 157 -8.69 -6.59 20.10
N TYR A 158 -8.69 -7.91 20.09
CA TYR A 158 -8.16 -8.73 19.01
C TYR A 158 -9.27 -9.50 18.31
N ALA A 159 -9.30 -9.40 16.99
CA ALA A 159 -10.21 -10.17 16.13
C ALA A 159 -9.42 -11.20 15.31
N THR A 160 -10.03 -12.35 15.06
CA THR A 160 -9.45 -13.37 14.17
C THR A 160 -9.22 -12.79 12.79
N ILE A 161 -8.03 -13.01 12.25
CA ILE A 161 -7.72 -12.65 10.87
C ILE A 161 -8.42 -13.63 9.94
N SER A 162 -9.10 -13.13 8.93
CA SER A 162 -9.81 -13.97 7.95
C SER A 162 -8.86 -14.98 7.30
N LYS A 163 -9.35 -16.17 7.04
CA LYS A 163 -8.66 -17.22 6.27
C LYS A 163 -9.16 -17.30 4.82
N SER A 164 -10.00 -16.36 4.40
CA SER A 164 -10.61 -16.31 3.07
C SER A 164 -10.10 -15.14 2.25
N SER A 165 -9.60 -15.39 1.06
CA SER A 165 -9.21 -14.36 0.09
C SER A 165 -10.40 -13.53 -0.40
N GLY A 166 -11.61 -14.09 -0.38
CA GLY A 166 -12.85 -13.40 -0.78
C GLY A 166 -13.48 -12.53 0.32
N SER A 167 -13.01 -12.64 1.58
CA SER A 167 -13.51 -11.87 2.72
C SER A 167 -12.36 -11.47 3.63
N GLN A 168 -11.48 -10.61 3.12
CA GLN A 168 -10.25 -10.24 3.80
C GLN A 168 -10.49 -9.33 5.01
N THR A 169 -9.61 -9.42 6.00
CA THR A 169 -9.56 -8.50 7.14
C THR A 169 -9.07 -7.13 6.67
N THR A 170 -9.74 -6.05 7.04
CA THR A 170 -9.30 -4.68 6.75
C THR A 170 -8.35 -4.19 7.84
N PHE A 171 -7.10 -3.90 7.45
CA PHE A 171 -6.08 -3.32 8.33
C PHE A 171 -6.13 -1.79 8.34
N SER A 172 -6.47 -1.19 7.20
CA SER A 172 -6.74 0.25 7.08
C SER A 172 -7.63 0.51 5.87
N SER A 173 -8.63 1.37 6.02
CA SER A 173 -9.47 1.87 4.93
C SER A 173 -8.94 3.18 4.31
N SER A 174 -7.90 3.76 4.90
CA SER A 174 -7.32 5.05 4.50
C SER A 174 -5.80 5.07 4.73
N ALA A 175 -5.10 4.04 4.22
CA ALA A 175 -3.65 3.95 4.30
C ALA A 175 -3.02 5.06 3.45
N GLY A 176 -2.32 6.01 4.07
CA GLY A 176 -1.58 7.06 3.37
C GLY A 176 -0.23 6.57 2.87
N SER A 177 0.24 7.08 1.71
CA SER A 177 1.58 6.77 1.21
C SER A 177 2.64 7.27 2.20
N ALA A 178 3.66 6.45 2.44
CA ALA A 178 4.77 6.70 3.38
C ALA A 178 4.34 6.94 4.85
N SER A 179 3.10 6.62 5.20
CA SER A 179 2.58 6.74 6.56
C SER A 179 2.58 5.37 7.23
N ALA A 180 3.45 5.16 8.22
CA ALA A 180 3.49 3.90 8.97
C ALA A 180 2.20 3.70 9.79
N ILE A 181 1.62 2.50 9.70
CA ILE A 181 0.42 2.11 10.43
C ILE A 181 0.84 1.10 11.49
N THR A 182 0.68 1.45 12.76
CA THR A 182 0.90 0.52 13.85
C THR A 182 -0.25 -0.46 13.98
N ARG A 183 0.07 -1.75 13.98
CA ARG A 183 -0.87 -2.86 14.24
C ARG A 183 -0.28 -3.77 15.31
N TYR A 184 -1.14 -4.60 15.86
CA TYR A 184 -0.76 -5.58 16.88
C TYR A 184 -1.15 -6.97 16.40
N LEU A 185 -0.15 -7.79 16.12
CA LEU A 185 -0.36 -9.18 15.77
C LEU A 185 -0.49 -10.00 17.04
N GLY A 186 -1.56 -10.77 17.15
CA GLY A 186 -1.83 -11.69 18.24
C GLY A 186 -1.73 -13.14 17.76
N LEU A 187 -1.05 -13.98 18.54
CA LEU A 187 -1.10 -15.41 18.43
C LEU A 187 -1.93 -15.95 19.59
N PHE A 188 -3.10 -16.47 19.29
CA PHE A 188 -3.90 -17.21 20.26
C PHE A 188 -3.38 -18.65 20.35
N VAL A 189 -3.15 -19.10 21.58
CA VAL A 189 -2.75 -20.47 21.91
C VAL A 189 -3.82 -21.06 22.79
N ALA A 190 -4.51 -22.09 22.30
CA ALA A 190 -5.62 -22.72 23.01
C ALA A 190 -5.13 -23.41 24.28
N ASP A 191 -5.95 -23.33 25.32
CA ASP A 191 -5.78 -24.09 26.56
C ASP A 191 -6.33 -25.50 26.36
N THR A 192 -5.43 -26.42 25.97
CA THR A 192 -5.78 -27.82 25.77
C THR A 192 -5.60 -28.58 27.08
N ASN A 193 -6.64 -28.60 27.93
CA ASN A 193 -6.64 -29.36 29.16
C ASN A 193 -6.48 -30.86 28.87
N GLY A 194 -5.25 -31.37 28.86
CA GLY A 194 -4.92 -32.79 28.89
C GLY A 194 -5.04 -33.55 27.55
N ALA A 195 -5.36 -32.93 26.44
CA ALA A 195 -5.23 -33.55 25.12
C ALA A 195 -3.81 -33.36 24.58
N ALA A 196 -3.41 -34.16 23.58
CA ALA A 196 -2.09 -34.15 23.01
C ALA A 196 -1.58 -32.73 22.72
N VAL A 197 -0.69 -32.25 23.57
CA VAL A 197 -0.07 -30.95 23.44
C VAL A 197 0.89 -31.03 22.25
N PHE A 198 0.65 -30.19 21.25
CA PHE A 198 1.61 -30.01 20.18
C PHE A 198 2.92 -29.42 20.73
N THR A 199 4.03 -30.06 20.43
CA THR A 199 5.39 -29.56 20.70
C THR A 199 6.17 -29.51 19.39
N GLY A 200 6.65 -28.33 19.03
CA GLY A 200 7.42 -28.16 17.79
C GLY A 200 7.24 -26.78 17.19
N ALA A 201 7.77 -26.59 16.00
CA ALA A 201 7.58 -25.39 15.21
C ALA A 201 6.32 -25.49 14.35
N ASP A 202 5.57 -24.42 14.27
CA ASP A 202 4.43 -24.28 13.37
C ASP A 202 4.44 -22.89 12.72
N ASN A 203 3.96 -22.76 11.51
CA ASN A 203 4.02 -21.54 10.73
C ASN A 203 2.69 -21.27 10.06
N ALA A 204 2.35 -20.00 9.94
CA ALA A 204 1.26 -19.51 9.12
C ALA A 204 1.76 -18.39 8.19
N THR A 205 1.14 -18.27 7.03
CA THR A 205 1.46 -17.20 6.07
C THR A 205 0.29 -16.25 5.94
N MET A 206 0.57 -14.95 5.99
CA MET A 206 -0.40 -13.90 5.71
C MET A 206 -0.10 -13.26 4.36
N THR A 207 -1.15 -13.00 3.59
CA THR A 207 -1.06 -12.23 2.35
C THR A 207 -1.76 -10.90 2.55
N PHE A 208 -1.09 -9.82 2.20
CA PHE A 208 -1.63 -8.46 2.23
C PHE A 208 -1.92 -7.96 0.82
N THR A 209 -2.95 -7.14 0.70
CA THR A 209 -3.35 -6.47 -0.54
C THR A 209 -3.51 -4.98 -0.27
N LEU A 210 -2.79 -4.14 -1.01
CA LEU A 210 -2.94 -2.69 -1.01
C LEU A 210 -3.57 -2.26 -2.33
N VAL A 211 -4.75 -1.66 -2.25
CA VAL A 211 -5.48 -1.12 -3.41
C VAL A 211 -5.52 0.39 -3.28
N VAL A 212 -5.02 1.09 -4.29
CA VAL A 212 -5.03 2.56 -4.39
C VAL A 212 -5.89 2.93 -5.59
N PRO A 213 -7.01 3.65 -5.39
CA PRO A 213 -7.91 4.07 -6.48
C PRO A 213 -7.33 5.20 -7.34
#